data_2122e0841d0a1986b88704b0ce911b88
#
_entry.id   2122e0841d0a1986b88704b0ce911b88
#
_cell.length_a   1.000
_cell.length_b   1.000
_cell.length_c   1.000
_cell.angle_alpha   90.00
_cell.angle_beta   90.00
_cell.angle_gamma   90.00
#
_symmetry.space_group_name_H-M   'P 1'
#
loop_
_entity.id
_entity.type
_entity.pdbx_description
1 polymer ?
#
loop_
_entity_poly.entity_id
_entity_poly.type
_entity_poly.pdbx_seq_one_letter_code
_entity_poly.pdbx_strand_id
1 'polypeptide(L)'
;EVSFDFGTLVGAPVGTYTGQCFPTVTPVYGCTDPTALNYDSTATIDDGSCIAIVYGCTDPAAINYFPGANLDDGSCCYVAGCTDPTAPNYNPLACIDDGSCSISISCSPITNLGVTDIIHNRATFTFDDMNTSTCRVDQLRIKYREVGTTAWSQKNMGSPTGYDPVTGICNSTSRTDKLVLGLSANTTYEWQMRVWYCSTGATAWVNGPNFTTLADCPNVGNLAVTTPTSTKATFTWDDSNGAYSFVRLQARVDTTGSSFFNIGGVGVPYGTYTKDKNGLVPGTSYRAKSRTWCDPNGGAYKAPSWTTFIYFTMPGSVRLDGGVSIDNLDVYPNPSRDIFNVSFTSEDAQDLEVRVINVVGEVVYTENLEQFTGEYNKEIDLVTYTKGVYF
;
A
#
# COMPACT_ATOMS: atom_id res chain seq x y z
N GLU A 1 81.54 31.88 -15.35
CA GLU A 1 82.30 33.18 -15.55
C GLU A 1 81.29 34.30 -15.54
N VAL A 2 81.33 35.12 -14.47
CA VAL A 2 80.54 36.37 -14.41
C VAL A 2 81.56 37.52 -14.68
N SER A 3 81.47 38.03 -15.85
CA SER A 3 82.30 39.20 -16.31
C SER A 3 81.70 40.47 -15.69
N PHE A 4 82.40 41.11 -14.79
CA PHE A 4 82.13 42.50 -14.35
C PHE A 4 82.95 43.49 -15.18
N ASP A 5 82.24 44.28 -15.97
CA ASP A 5 82.85 45.38 -16.73
C ASP A 5 83.06 46.60 -15.79
N PHE A 6 84.28 46.90 -15.45
CA PHE A 6 84.65 48.10 -14.67
C PHE A 6 84.79 49.24 -15.60
N GLY A 7 83.72 50.00 -15.72
CA GLY A 7 83.83 51.33 -16.43
C GLY A 7 84.91 52.19 -15.79
N THR A 8 85.68 52.81 -16.66
CA THR A 8 86.82 53.68 -16.36
C THR A 8 86.45 54.86 -15.46
N LEU A 9 86.87 54.82 -14.16
CA LEU A 9 86.82 55.95 -13.25
C LEU A 9 88.15 56.71 -13.38
N VAL A 10 88.06 57.88 -14.02
CA VAL A 10 89.18 58.83 -14.11
C VAL A 10 89.16 59.70 -12.86
N GLY A 11 90.22 59.63 -12.04
CA GLY A 11 90.60 60.68 -11.05
C GLY A 11 90.21 60.38 -9.58
N ALA A 12 90.83 59.38 -8.97
CA ALA A 12 90.87 59.29 -7.50
C ALA A 12 92.34 59.15 -7.04
N PRO A 13 92.70 59.77 -5.89
CA PRO A 13 94.09 59.77 -5.42
C PRO A 13 94.51 58.39 -4.92
N VAL A 14 95.78 58.09 -5.13
CA VAL A 14 96.44 56.83 -4.70
C VAL A 14 96.42 56.77 -3.14
N GLY A 15 95.54 56.08 -2.58
CA GLY A 15 95.55 55.69 -1.17
C GLY A 15 96.13 54.27 -1.05
N THR A 16 97.13 54.07 -0.20
CA THR A 16 97.66 52.76 0.16
C THR A 16 96.64 51.97 0.92
N TYR A 17 96.02 51.01 0.29
CA TYR A 17 95.16 50.02 0.97
C TYR A 17 96.05 48.93 1.58
N THR A 18 96.11 48.87 2.90
CA THR A 18 96.63 47.71 3.57
C THR A 18 95.53 46.58 3.44
N GLY A 19 95.87 45.62 2.58
CA GLY A 19 94.98 44.47 2.33
C GLY A 19 94.78 43.68 3.59
N GLN A 20 93.57 43.69 4.08
CA GLN A 20 93.12 42.62 5.04
C GLN A 20 93.04 41.34 4.20
N CYS A 21 93.88 40.38 4.54
CA CYS A 21 93.69 38.97 4.10
C CYS A 21 92.43 38.46 4.74
N PHE A 22 91.36 38.33 3.97
CA PHE A 22 90.25 37.51 4.40
C PHE A 22 90.71 36.06 4.56
N PRO A 23 90.39 35.34 5.65
CA PRO A 23 90.74 33.94 5.72
C PRO A 23 90.12 33.23 4.52
N THR A 24 90.93 32.53 3.76
CA THR A 24 90.44 31.65 2.70
C THR A 24 89.70 30.53 3.40
N VAL A 25 88.34 30.65 3.47
CA VAL A 25 87.53 29.52 3.87
C VAL A 25 87.64 28.54 2.73
N THR A 26 88.29 27.43 2.96
CA THR A 26 88.30 26.29 2.01
C THR A 26 86.86 25.78 1.90
N PRO A 27 86.28 25.77 0.70
CA PRO A 27 84.92 25.30 0.51
C PRO A 27 84.87 23.80 0.91
N VAL A 28 83.88 23.47 1.78
CA VAL A 28 83.58 22.13 2.14
C VAL A 28 82.36 21.75 1.31
N TYR A 29 82.56 20.74 0.45
CA TYR A 29 81.51 20.21 -0.42
C TYR A 29 80.76 19.06 0.30
N GLY A 30 79.46 19.05 0.23
CA GLY A 30 78.61 18.04 0.80
C GLY A 30 77.11 18.44 0.74
N CYS A 31 76.22 17.65 1.29
CA CYS A 31 74.81 17.97 1.31
C CYS A 31 74.50 19.10 2.30
N THR A 32 73.95 20.22 1.82
CA THR A 32 73.57 21.37 2.63
C THR A 32 72.10 21.40 3.04
N ASP A 33 71.29 20.42 2.61
CA ASP A 33 69.88 20.32 2.98
C ASP A 33 69.72 19.63 4.37
N PRO A 34 69.28 20.39 5.38
CA PRO A 34 69.13 19.83 6.74
C PRO A 34 68.02 18.75 6.85
N THR A 35 67.23 18.58 5.81
CA THR A 35 66.19 17.52 5.74
C THR A 35 66.68 16.28 5.07
N ALA A 36 67.88 16.25 4.52
CA ALA A 36 68.48 15.09 3.89
C ALA A 36 69.07 14.08 4.90
N LEU A 37 69.08 12.82 4.55
CA LEU A 37 69.64 11.71 5.37
C LEU A 37 71.15 11.91 5.63
N ASN A 38 71.87 12.45 4.68
CA ASN A 38 73.30 12.67 4.69
C ASN A 38 73.70 14.16 4.84
N TYR A 39 72.86 14.94 5.53
CA TYR A 39 73.16 16.34 5.81
C TYR A 39 74.52 16.49 6.49
N ASP A 40 75.34 17.35 5.93
CA ASP A 40 76.62 17.72 6.55
C ASP A 40 76.57 19.20 6.98
N SER A 41 76.50 19.40 8.26
CA SER A 41 76.43 20.77 8.85
C SER A 41 77.72 21.61 8.63
N THR A 42 78.78 20.98 8.17
CA THR A 42 80.05 21.66 7.85
C THR A 42 80.16 22.05 6.38
N ALA A 43 79.31 21.48 5.52
CA ALA A 43 79.30 21.80 4.10
C ALA A 43 78.90 23.26 3.86
N THR A 44 79.66 23.93 3.02
CA THR A 44 79.46 25.32 2.62
C THR A 44 78.99 25.46 1.17
N ILE A 45 79.11 24.35 0.37
CA ILE A 45 78.70 24.27 -1.01
C ILE A 45 77.99 22.91 -1.19
N ASP A 46 76.78 22.93 -1.72
CA ASP A 46 76.06 21.71 -2.05
C ASP A 46 76.73 21.08 -3.29
N ASP A 47 77.07 19.81 -3.17
CA ASP A 47 77.70 19.00 -4.21
C ASP A 47 76.70 18.09 -4.98
N GLY A 48 75.37 18.22 -4.70
CA GLY A 48 74.32 17.42 -5.27
C GLY A 48 74.23 16.00 -4.71
N SER A 49 74.91 15.72 -3.59
CA SER A 49 74.91 14.39 -2.94
C SER A 49 73.76 14.19 -1.97
N CYS A 50 72.84 15.16 -1.81
CA CYS A 50 71.75 15.06 -0.86
C CYS A 50 70.88 13.83 -1.15
N ILE A 51 70.68 13.01 -0.14
CA ILE A 51 69.82 11.83 -0.15
C ILE A 51 68.52 12.18 0.57
N ALA A 52 67.43 12.24 -0.18
CA ALA A 52 66.09 12.46 0.40
C ALA A 52 65.75 11.33 1.38
N ILE A 53 65.18 11.66 2.51
CA ILE A 53 64.67 10.65 3.47
C ILE A 53 63.43 10.00 2.87
N VAL A 54 63.41 8.69 2.75
CA VAL A 54 62.25 7.86 2.38
C VAL A 54 61.97 6.96 3.56
N TYR A 55 60.89 7.27 4.28
CA TYR A 55 60.44 6.48 5.44
C TYR A 55 59.79 5.17 5.00
N GLY A 56 59.93 4.15 5.79
CA GLY A 56 59.29 2.85 5.60
C GLY A 56 60.07 1.71 6.29
N CYS A 57 59.55 0.50 6.24
CA CYS A 57 60.26 -0.65 6.76
C CYS A 57 61.47 -1.01 5.94
N THR A 58 62.66 -1.03 6.56
CA THR A 58 63.95 -1.34 5.92
C THR A 58 64.41 -2.79 6.13
N ASP A 59 63.66 -3.60 6.86
CA ASP A 59 64.01 -5.01 7.10
C ASP A 59 63.44 -5.92 6.00
N PRO A 60 64.31 -6.58 5.18
CA PRO A 60 63.84 -7.51 4.14
C PRO A 60 63.05 -8.70 4.63
N ALA A 61 63.06 -9.01 5.94
CA ALA A 61 62.29 -10.11 6.53
C ALA A 61 60.84 -9.69 6.87
N ALA A 62 60.54 -8.42 6.85
CA ALA A 62 59.20 -7.93 7.10
C ALA A 62 58.27 -8.07 5.90
N ILE A 63 56.99 -8.33 6.14
CA ILE A 63 55.95 -8.51 5.10
C ILE A 63 55.74 -7.23 4.32
N ASN A 64 55.86 -6.06 4.96
CA ASN A 64 55.73 -4.72 4.37
C ASN A 64 57.08 -4.08 4.07
N TYR A 65 58.13 -4.91 3.84
CA TYR A 65 59.41 -4.38 3.42
C TYR A 65 59.28 -3.46 2.22
N PHE A 66 59.89 -2.29 2.32
CA PHE A 66 59.91 -1.29 1.23
C PHE A 66 61.34 -1.07 0.77
N PRO A 67 61.72 -1.65 -0.36
CA PRO A 67 63.11 -1.51 -0.88
C PRO A 67 63.57 -0.10 -1.13
N GLY A 68 62.66 0.84 -1.26
CA GLY A 68 62.96 2.27 -1.49
C GLY A 68 63.19 3.05 -0.19
N ALA A 69 62.84 2.49 1.00
CA ALA A 69 63.09 3.15 2.27
C ALA A 69 64.58 3.16 2.61
N ASN A 70 65.06 4.29 3.11
CA ASN A 70 66.41 4.46 3.62
C ASN A 70 66.48 4.90 5.08
N LEU A 71 65.31 5.04 5.71
CA LEU A 71 65.14 5.31 7.10
C LEU A 71 63.96 4.52 7.63
N ASP A 72 64.19 3.65 8.63
CA ASP A 72 63.17 2.85 9.28
C ASP A 72 62.27 3.77 10.12
N ASP A 73 60.96 3.67 9.90
CA ASP A 73 59.93 4.42 10.62
C ASP A 73 59.29 3.60 11.74
N GLY A 74 59.74 2.40 12.00
CA GLY A 74 59.19 1.48 12.97
C GLY A 74 57.94 0.73 12.50
N SER A 75 57.57 0.81 11.23
CA SER A 75 56.36 0.21 10.65
C SER A 75 56.55 -1.27 10.26
N CYS A 76 57.73 -1.87 10.47
CA CYS A 76 57.99 -3.25 10.06
C CYS A 76 57.01 -4.24 10.67
N CYS A 77 56.34 -4.99 9.81
CA CYS A 77 55.29 -5.94 10.14
C CYS A 77 55.78 -7.37 9.77
N TYR A 78 55.70 -8.29 10.75
CA TYR A 78 56.20 -9.68 10.59
C TYR A 78 55.09 -10.73 10.67
N VAL A 79 53.87 -10.32 11.07
CA VAL A 79 52.76 -11.26 11.28
C VAL A 79 51.53 -10.73 10.55
N ALA A 80 51.11 -11.50 9.53
CA ALA A 80 49.78 -11.32 8.92
C ALA A 80 48.76 -12.15 9.67
N GLY A 81 47.49 -11.69 9.67
CA GLY A 81 46.40 -12.37 10.34
C GLY A 81 45.19 -11.44 10.50
N CYS A 82 44.17 -11.95 11.15
CA CYS A 82 42.99 -11.15 11.44
C CYS A 82 43.31 -10.02 12.43
N THR A 83 43.09 -8.75 12.01
CA THR A 83 43.33 -7.56 12.83
C THR A 83 42.05 -7.00 13.45
N ASP A 84 40.88 -7.60 13.21
CA ASP A 84 39.59 -7.18 13.82
C ASP A 84 39.47 -7.78 15.24
N PRO A 85 39.49 -6.94 16.31
CA PRO A 85 39.39 -7.46 17.68
C PRO A 85 38.03 -8.08 18.01
N THR A 86 37.02 -7.91 17.13
CA THR A 86 35.71 -8.54 17.30
C THR A 86 35.62 -9.91 16.66
N ALA A 87 36.60 -10.31 15.84
CA ALA A 87 36.61 -11.60 15.20
C ALA A 87 37.09 -12.71 16.18
N PRO A 88 36.45 -13.90 16.18
CA PRO A 88 36.86 -15.05 17.02
C PRO A 88 38.29 -15.49 16.82
N ASN A 89 38.86 -15.24 15.65
CA ASN A 89 40.26 -15.58 15.29
C ASN A 89 41.17 -14.32 15.26
N TYR A 90 40.81 -13.28 16.02
CA TYR A 90 41.64 -12.10 16.17
C TYR A 90 43.05 -12.48 16.62
N ASN A 91 44.05 -11.99 15.92
CA ASN A 91 45.44 -12.16 16.29
C ASN A 91 46.03 -10.80 16.75
N PRO A 92 46.21 -10.59 18.05
CA PRO A 92 46.72 -9.31 18.55
C PRO A 92 48.17 -9.03 18.11
N LEU A 93 48.89 -10.00 17.52
CA LEU A 93 50.24 -9.85 16.98
C LEU A 93 50.21 -9.51 15.49
N ALA A 94 49.06 -9.65 14.83
CA ALA A 94 48.94 -9.28 13.41
C ALA A 94 48.94 -7.76 13.24
N CYS A 95 49.83 -7.32 12.37
CA CYS A 95 49.95 -5.92 11.99
C CYS A 95 49.45 -5.65 10.55
N ILE A 96 49.15 -6.69 9.78
CA ILE A 96 48.52 -6.65 8.47
C ILE A 96 47.35 -7.63 8.44
N ASP A 97 46.18 -7.17 8.02
CA ASP A 97 45.04 -8.03 7.78
C ASP A 97 45.27 -8.86 6.49
N ASP A 98 45.23 -10.17 6.62
CA ASP A 98 45.38 -11.12 5.52
C ASP A 98 44.02 -11.59 4.95
N GLY A 99 42.90 -11.01 5.40
CA GLY A 99 41.57 -11.39 5.02
C GLY A 99 41.07 -12.66 5.70
N SER A 100 41.78 -13.18 6.69
CA SER A 100 41.40 -14.41 7.42
C SER A 100 40.38 -14.19 8.53
N CYS A 101 39.96 -12.92 8.80
CA CYS A 101 39.00 -12.66 9.83
C CYS A 101 37.72 -13.47 9.65
N SER A 102 37.45 -14.37 10.58
CA SER A 102 36.19 -15.09 10.64
C SER A 102 35.19 -14.30 11.50
N ILE A 103 34.26 -13.61 10.87
CA ILE A 103 33.17 -12.93 11.59
C ILE A 103 32.08 -13.96 11.85
N SER A 104 31.80 -14.28 13.10
CA SER A 104 30.60 -15.03 13.46
C SER A 104 29.41 -14.12 13.37
N ILE A 105 28.81 -14.00 12.18
CA ILE A 105 27.56 -13.26 12.01
C ILE A 105 26.45 -14.10 12.67
N SER A 106 25.92 -13.61 13.80
CA SER A 106 24.71 -14.16 14.41
C SER A 106 23.55 -13.24 14.10
N CYS A 107 22.59 -13.72 13.29
CA CYS A 107 21.40 -12.97 12.94
C CYS A 107 20.23 -13.36 13.85
N SER A 108 19.51 -12.37 14.35
CA SER A 108 18.41 -12.55 15.30
C SER A 108 17.20 -13.25 14.66
N PRO A 109 16.44 -14.05 15.43
CA PRO A 109 15.13 -14.51 15.02
C PRO A 109 14.17 -13.33 14.81
N ILE A 110 13.07 -13.59 14.07
CA ILE A 110 12.03 -12.60 13.82
C ILE A 110 11.44 -12.07 15.14
N THR A 111 11.10 -10.79 15.16
CA THR A 111 10.55 -10.09 16.34
C THR A 111 9.23 -9.40 16.02
N ASN A 112 8.53 -8.98 17.07
CA ASN A 112 7.31 -8.17 17.02
C ASN A 112 6.17 -8.81 16.23
N LEU A 113 5.97 -10.12 16.42
CA LEU A 113 4.94 -10.88 15.74
C LEU A 113 3.54 -10.46 16.20
N GLY A 114 2.70 -10.04 15.24
CA GLY A 114 1.33 -9.62 15.47
C GLY A 114 0.38 -10.06 14.36
N VAL A 115 -0.92 -9.86 14.58
CA VAL A 115 -1.96 -10.10 13.58
C VAL A 115 -2.95 -8.96 13.60
N THR A 116 -3.23 -8.38 12.44
CA THR A 116 -4.19 -7.29 12.23
C THR A 116 -5.20 -7.63 11.14
N ASP A 117 -6.16 -6.76 10.90
CA ASP A 117 -7.16 -6.87 9.83
C ASP A 117 -7.84 -8.23 9.77
N ILE A 118 -8.11 -8.80 10.96
CA ILE A 118 -8.73 -10.11 11.09
C ILE A 118 -10.20 -10.01 10.69
N ILE A 119 -10.59 -10.79 9.68
CA ILE A 119 -11.99 -10.99 9.31
C ILE A 119 -12.27 -12.49 9.15
N HIS A 120 -13.47 -12.85 8.70
CA HIS A 120 -13.92 -14.25 8.63
C HIS A 120 -13.03 -15.18 7.79
N ASN A 121 -12.30 -14.68 6.81
CA ASN A 121 -11.56 -15.52 5.84
C ASN A 121 -10.13 -15.07 5.58
N ARG A 122 -9.61 -14.10 6.35
CA ARG A 122 -8.25 -13.58 6.18
C ARG A 122 -7.74 -12.87 7.43
N ALA A 123 -6.43 -12.72 7.49
CA ALA A 123 -5.73 -11.92 8.48
C ALA A 123 -4.42 -11.39 7.90
N THR A 124 -3.93 -10.26 8.41
CA THR A 124 -2.62 -9.69 8.07
C THR A 124 -1.66 -9.99 9.21
N PHE A 125 -0.63 -10.78 8.94
CA PHE A 125 0.46 -11.07 9.87
C PHE A 125 1.46 -9.94 9.80
N THR A 126 1.88 -9.40 10.95
CA THR A 126 2.82 -8.28 11.06
C THR A 126 4.07 -8.72 11.82
N PHE A 127 5.21 -8.12 11.49
CA PHE A 127 6.52 -8.43 12.06
C PHE A 127 7.50 -7.31 11.73
N ASP A 128 8.66 -7.28 12.40
CA ASP A 128 9.69 -6.29 12.14
C ASP A 128 10.46 -6.55 10.84
N ASP A 129 11.03 -5.48 10.27
CA ASP A 129 12.08 -5.59 9.27
C ASP A 129 13.37 -6.05 9.97
N MET A 130 13.83 -7.24 9.63
CA MET A 130 15.00 -7.87 10.23
C MET A 130 16.30 -7.56 9.48
N ASN A 131 16.28 -6.68 8.48
CA ASN A 131 17.49 -6.30 7.76
C ASN A 131 18.39 -5.40 8.61
N THR A 132 19.67 -5.75 8.63
CA THR A 132 20.74 -4.92 9.20
C THR A 132 21.88 -4.78 8.21
N SER A 133 22.93 -4.04 8.56
CA SER A 133 24.14 -3.95 7.72
C SER A 133 24.82 -5.31 7.46
N THR A 134 24.72 -6.24 8.41
CA THR A 134 25.37 -7.56 8.38
C THR A 134 24.42 -8.72 8.13
N CYS A 135 23.13 -8.56 8.47
CA CYS A 135 22.10 -9.59 8.32
C CYS A 135 21.07 -9.15 7.27
N ARG A 136 21.15 -9.71 6.06
CA ARG A 136 20.21 -9.42 4.98
C ARG A 136 19.19 -10.53 4.84
N VAL A 137 17.90 -10.20 4.88
CA VAL A 137 16.79 -11.15 4.79
C VAL A 137 16.61 -11.63 3.36
N ASP A 138 16.79 -12.91 3.11
CA ASP A 138 16.53 -13.55 1.82
C ASP A 138 15.08 -14.01 1.71
N GLN A 139 14.57 -14.70 2.73
CA GLN A 139 13.20 -15.21 2.74
C GLN A 139 12.59 -15.13 4.14
N LEU A 140 11.29 -14.84 4.15
CA LEU A 140 10.42 -14.95 5.32
C LEU A 140 9.42 -16.10 5.09
N ARG A 141 9.20 -16.94 6.10
CA ARG A 141 8.25 -18.04 6.02
C ARG A 141 7.31 -18.03 7.23
N ILE A 142 6.01 -18.05 6.94
CA ILE A 142 4.92 -18.20 7.90
C ILE A 142 4.32 -19.58 7.73
N LYS A 143 4.08 -20.28 8.83
CA LYS A 143 3.21 -21.45 8.86
C LYS A 143 2.12 -21.23 9.89
N TYR A 144 0.92 -21.69 9.59
CA TYR A 144 -0.25 -21.52 10.44
C TYR A 144 -1.16 -22.75 10.32
N ARG A 145 -1.93 -22.99 11.37
CA ARG A 145 -2.95 -24.07 11.40
C ARG A 145 -4.06 -23.72 12.38
N GLU A 146 -5.19 -24.36 12.24
CA GLU A 146 -6.27 -24.33 13.24
C GLU A 146 -5.78 -25.00 14.52
N VAL A 147 -6.06 -24.40 15.68
CA VAL A 147 -5.67 -24.94 16.97
C VAL A 147 -6.29 -26.34 17.15
N GLY A 148 -5.46 -27.29 17.56
CA GLY A 148 -5.86 -28.69 17.72
C GLY A 148 -5.68 -29.56 16.47
N THR A 149 -5.30 -29.01 15.32
CA THR A 149 -4.95 -29.78 14.12
C THR A 149 -3.46 -30.05 14.03
N THR A 150 -3.06 -31.04 13.21
CA THR A 150 -1.65 -31.41 13.02
C THR A 150 -1.04 -30.82 11.76
N ALA A 151 -1.84 -30.55 10.73
CA ALA A 151 -1.37 -30.11 9.43
C ALA A 151 -1.10 -28.58 9.40
N TRP A 152 0.10 -28.21 8.96
CA TRP A 152 0.48 -26.80 8.79
C TRP A 152 0.27 -26.33 7.35
N SER A 153 -0.42 -25.23 7.19
CA SER A 153 -0.40 -24.44 5.97
C SER A 153 0.79 -23.48 5.99
N GLN A 154 1.36 -23.16 4.81
CA GLN A 154 2.57 -22.34 4.73
C GLN A 154 2.44 -21.25 3.68
N LYS A 155 3.01 -20.08 3.97
CA LYS A 155 3.22 -18.97 3.04
C LYS A 155 4.67 -18.52 3.09
N ASN A 156 5.23 -18.28 1.91
CA ASN A 156 6.59 -17.78 1.75
C ASN A 156 6.54 -16.33 1.22
N MET A 157 7.54 -15.55 1.59
CA MET A 157 7.78 -14.19 1.07
C MET A 157 9.26 -14.11 0.67
N GLY A 158 9.51 -13.69 -0.56
CA GLY A 158 10.82 -13.82 -1.18
C GLY A 158 11.06 -15.25 -1.68
N SER A 159 12.06 -15.41 -2.49
CA SER A 159 12.59 -16.72 -2.89
C SER A 159 14.00 -16.84 -2.32
N PRO A 160 14.39 -17.99 -1.77
CA PRO A 160 15.77 -18.21 -1.39
C PRO A 160 16.60 -18.23 -2.68
N THR A 161 17.21 -17.13 -3.01
CA THR A 161 18.12 -17.01 -4.14
C THR A 161 19.56 -17.26 -3.73
N GLY A 162 19.79 -17.28 -2.42
CA GLY A 162 21.10 -17.43 -1.83
C GLY A 162 21.98 -16.19 -2.03
N TYR A 163 23.13 -16.21 -1.40
CA TYR A 163 24.20 -15.27 -1.64
C TYR A 163 24.88 -15.62 -2.97
N ASP A 164 24.87 -14.69 -3.93
CA ASP A 164 25.66 -14.83 -5.14
C ASP A 164 27.12 -14.48 -4.83
N PRO A 165 28.04 -15.46 -4.83
CA PRO A 165 29.44 -15.22 -4.49
C PRO A 165 30.17 -14.35 -5.51
N VAL A 166 29.63 -14.17 -6.74
CA VAL A 166 30.23 -13.37 -7.80
C VAL A 166 29.86 -11.91 -7.66
N THR A 167 28.59 -11.62 -7.39
CA THR A 167 28.05 -10.26 -7.29
C THR A 167 27.98 -9.74 -5.86
N GLY A 168 28.09 -10.61 -4.85
CA GLY A 168 27.90 -10.25 -3.46
C GLY A 168 26.48 -9.82 -3.11
N ILE A 169 25.51 -10.01 -4.02
CA ILE A 169 24.14 -9.54 -3.88
C ILE A 169 23.26 -10.62 -3.29
N CYS A 170 22.53 -10.26 -2.25
CA CYS A 170 21.42 -11.00 -1.71
C CYS A 170 20.13 -10.24 -2.04
N ASN A 171 19.14 -10.93 -2.61
CA ASN A 171 17.81 -10.35 -2.86
C ASN A 171 17.06 -10.18 -1.54
N SER A 172 17.36 -9.09 -0.84
CA SER A 172 16.75 -8.82 0.45
C SER A 172 15.28 -8.40 0.31
N THR A 173 14.42 -8.88 1.21
CA THR A 173 13.06 -8.40 1.39
C THR A 173 12.96 -7.57 2.66
N SER A 174 12.38 -6.38 2.58
CA SER A 174 12.10 -5.47 3.70
C SER A 174 10.63 -5.49 4.10
N ARG A 175 9.88 -6.54 3.73
CA ARG A 175 8.47 -6.65 4.10
C ARG A 175 8.30 -6.82 5.60
N THR A 176 7.28 -6.14 6.12
CA THR A 176 6.87 -6.18 7.54
C THR A 176 5.46 -6.71 7.74
N ASP A 177 4.80 -7.14 6.65
CA ASP A 177 3.45 -7.67 6.70
C ASP A 177 3.21 -8.79 5.68
N LYS A 178 2.19 -9.60 5.93
CA LYS A 178 1.68 -10.62 4.99
C LYS A 178 0.19 -10.84 5.16
N LEU A 179 -0.58 -10.52 4.13
CA LEU A 179 -1.97 -10.93 4.04
C LEU A 179 -2.07 -12.43 3.72
N VAL A 180 -2.82 -13.16 4.53
CA VAL A 180 -3.18 -14.56 4.33
C VAL A 180 -4.68 -14.67 4.09
N LEU A 181 -5.06 -15.33 3.01
CA LEU A 181 -6.43 -15.55 2.58
C LEU A 181 -6.81 -17.02 2.72
N GLY A 182 -8.13 -17.30 2.74
CA GLY A 182 -8.67 -18.66 2.76
C GLY A 182 -8.66 -19.29 4.16
N LEU A 183 -8.74 -18.46 5.20
CA LEU A 183 -8.97 -18.92 6.56
C LEU A 183 -10.43 -19.32 6.75
N SER A 184 -10.69 -20.26 7.67
CA SER A 184 -12.05 -20.64 8.11
C SER A 184 -12.61 -19.58 9.05
N ALA A 185 -13.91 -19.32 8.97
CA ALA A 185 -14.59 -18.38 9.86
C ALA A 185 -14.71 -18.93 11.27
N ASN A 186 -14.80 -18.03 12.26
CA ASN A 186 -14.97 -18.35 13.68
C ASN A 186 -13.98 -19.43 14.19
N THR A 187 -12.74 -19.37 13.70
CA THR A 187 -11.72 -20.39 13.92
C THR A 187 -10.49 -19.76 14.55
N THR A 188 -9.97 -20.41 15.61
CA THR A 188 -8.73 -19.98 16.26
C THR A 188 -7.53 -20.62 15.59
N TYR A 189 -6.55 -19.80 15.26
CA TYR A 189 -5.31 -20.19 14.62
C TYR A 189 -4.11 -19.99 15.52
N GLU A 190 -3.18 -20.92 15.46
CA GLU A 190 -1.83 -20.77 15.95
C GLU A 190 -0.87 -20.67 14.76
N TRP A 191 0.23 -19.96 14.93
CA TRP A 191 1.17 -19.73 13.86
C TRP A 191 2.58 -19.48 14.35
N GLN A 192 3.51 -19.69 13.43
CA GLN A 192 4.94 -19.50 13.67
C GLN A 192 5.57 -18.84 12.44
N MET A 193 6.63 -18.09 12.68
CA MET A 193 7.42 -17.48 11.64
C MET A 193 8.90 -17.69 11.83
N ARG A 194 9.65 -17.74 10.73
CA ARG A 194 11.11 -17.72 10.74
C ARG A 194 11.64 -16.93 9.55
N VAL A 195 12.88 -16.51 9.71
CA VAL A 195 13.65 -15.78 8.73
C VAL A 195 14.75 -16.67 8.15
N TRP A 196 15.02 -16.53 6.86
CA TRP A 196 16.25 -16.98 6.21
C TRP A 196 17.10 -15.75 5.92
N TYR A 197 18.32 -15.77 6.41
CA TYR A 197 19.32 -14.77 6.08
C TYR A 197 20.26 -15.31 5.01
N CYS A 198 20.76 -14.44 4.15
CA CYS A 198 21.67 -14.80 3.07
C CYS A 198 22.98 -15.40 3.58
N SER A 199 23.50 -14.90 4.70
CA SER A 199 24.80 -15.28 5.25
C SER A 199 24.74 -16.46 6.23
N THR A 200 23.63 -16.61 6.99
CA THR A 200 23.56 -17.56 8.11
C THR A 200 22.47 -18.63 7.95
N GLY A 201 21.63 -18.51 6.91
CA GLY A 201 20.53 -19.44 6.67
C GLY A 201 19.30 -19.20 7.56
N ALA A 202 18.59 -20.27 7.91
CA ALA A 202 17.31 -20.21 8.61
C ALA A 202 17.47 -20.06 10.13
N THR A 203 16.75 -19.13 10.72
CA THR A 203 16.60 -19.05 12.20
C THR A 203 15.65 -20.11 12.73
N ALA A 204 15.55 -20.21 14.06
CA ALA A 204 14.51 -21.00 14.71
C ALA A 204 13.11 -20.42 14.39
N TRP A 205 12.08 -21.27 14.51
CA TRP A 205 10.70 -20.84 14.45
C TRP A 205 10.32 -20.07 15.72
N VAL A 206 9.67 -18.91 15.54
CA VAL A 206 9.13 -18.09 16.63
C VAL A 206 7.61 -18.17 16.57
N ASN A 207 6.96 -18.42 17.72
CA ASN A 207 5.51 -18.44 17.83
C ASN A 207 4.97 -17.02 17.84
N GLY A 208 3.94 -16.75 17.01
CA GLY A 208 3.11 -15.56 17.12
C GLY A 208 1.95 -15.78 18.10
N PRO A 209 1.26 -14.69 18.49
CA PRO A 209 0.05 -14.79 19.31
C PRO A 209 -1.08 -15.49 18.54
N ASN A 210 -1.81 -16.39 19.22
CA ASN A 210 -3.00 -16.98 18.62
C ASN A 210 -4.03 -15.89 18.29
N PHE A 211 -4.81 -16.13 17.24
CA PHE A 211 -5.90 -15.22 16.86
C PHE A 211 -7.12 -16.01 16.41
N THR A 212 -8.29 -15.39 16.51
CA THR A 212 -9.55 -16.00 16.07
C THR A 212 -10.15 -15.15 14.96
N THR A 213 -10.51 -15.80 13.85
CA THR A 213 -11.22 -15.14 12.74
C THR A 213 -12.65 -14.79 13.17
N LEU A 214 -13.20 -13.75 12.55
CA LEU A 214 -14.59 -13.37 12.78
C LEU A 214 -15.56 -14.44 12.24
N ALA A 215 -16.81 -14.39 12.69
CA ALA A 215 -17.88 -15.21 12.14
C ALA A 215 -18.09 -14.90 10.64
N ASP A 216 -18.76 -15.81 9.93
CA ASP A 216 -19.19 -15.56 8.56
C ASP A 216 -20.02 -14.29 8.44
N CYS A 217 -19.99 -13.68 7.27
CA CYS A 217 -20.86 -12.58 6.92
C CYS A 217 -21.85 -13.07 5.85
N PRO A 218 -22.99 -13.65 6.24
CA PRO A 218 -23.98 -14.14 5.30
C PRO A 218 -24.74 -13.01 4.63
N ASN A 219 -25.37 -13.29 3.50
CA ASN A 219 -26.33 -12.37 2.90
C ASN A 219 -27.58 -12.28 3.78
N VAL A 220 -28.30 -11.16 3.65
CA VAL A 220 -29.63 -10.98 4.28
C VAL A 220 -30.57 -12.09 3.88
N GLY A 221 -31.52 -12.41 4.78
CA GLY A 221 -32.56 -13.39 4.52
C GLY A 221 -33.75 -12.80 3.76
N ASN A 222 -34.54 -13.65 3.17
CA ASN A 222 -35.87 -13.38 2.63
C ASN A 222 -35.98 -12.14 1.72
N LEU A 223 -34.95 -11.89 0.89
CA LEU A 223 -34.99 -10.78 -0.06
C LEU A 223 -36.20 -10.96 -1.03
N ALA A 224 -37.10 -9.99 -0.99
CA ALA A 224 -38.31 -9.96 -1.79
C ALA A 224 -38.50 -8.57 -2.43
N VAL A 225 -39.41 -8.50 -3.40
CA VAL A 225 -39.77 -7.26 -4.07
C VAL A 225 -41.27 -7.24 -4.33
N THR A 226 -41.87 -6.07 -4.11
CA THR A 226 -43.24 -5.74 -4.52
C THR A 226 -43.22 -4.55 -5.43
N THR A 227 -44.25 -4.42 -6.27
CA THR A 227 -44.39 -3.34 -7.26
C THR A 227 -45.69 -2.56 -6.99
N PRO A 228 -45.69 -1.69 -5.97
CA PRO A 228 -46.92 -0.99 -5.53
C PRO A 228 -47.48 -0.02 -6.59
N THR A 229 -46.65 0.47 -7.52
CA THR A 229 -47.08 1.27 -8.64
C THR A 229 -46.34 0.85 -9.92
N SER A 230 -46.75 1.37 -11.07
CA SER A 230 -46.10 1.08 -12.36
C SER A 230 -44.65 1.57 -12.47
N THR A 231 -44.23 2.50 -11.60
CA THR A 231 -42.88 3.09 -11.63
C THR A 231 -42.08 2.87 -10.34
N LYS A 232 -42.68 2.27 -9.30
CA LYS A 232 -42.06 2.05 -7.99
C LYS A 232 -41.98 0.59 -7.63
N ALA A 233 -40.81 0.13 -7.21
CA ALA A 233 -40.61 -1.17 -6.57
C ALA A 233 -40.13 -1.00 -5.12
N THR A 234 -40.66 -1.79 -4.22
CA THR A 234 -40.28 -1.85 -2.81
C THR A 234 -39.57 -3.17 -2.54
N PHE A 235 -38.32 -3.09 -2.12
CA PHE A 235 -37.50 -4.24 -1.73
C PHE A 235 -37.57 -4.43 -0.23
N THR A 236 -37.74 -5.66 0.21
CA THR A 236 -37.77 -6.04 1.62
C THR A 236 -36.84 -7.23 1.87
N TRP A 237 -36.32 -7.34 3.07
CA TRP A 237 -35.46 -8.42 3.53
C TRP A 237 -35.52 -8.48 5.05
N ASP A 238 -34.82 -9.44 5.65
CA ASP A 238 -34.70 -9.57 7.11
C ASP A 238 -33.26 -9.90 7.54
N ASP A 239 -33.06 -10.00 8.84
CA ASP A 239 -31.81 -10.37 9.48
C ASP A 239 -31.78 -11.82 9.99
N SER A 240 -32.60 -12.71 9.42
CA SER A 240 -32.70 -14.13 9.84
C SER A 240 -31.35 -14.86 9.77
N ASN A 241 -30.40 -14.36 8.96
CA ASN A 241 -29.05 -14.89 8.83
C ASN A 241 -28.03 -14.19 9.76
N GLY A 242 -28.46 -13.25 10.61
CA GLY A 242 -27.61 -12.54 11.59
C GLY A 242 -27.43 -11.06 11.30
N ALA A 243 -26.86 -10.35 12.26
CA ALA A 243 -26.61 -8.92 12.17
C ALA A 243 -25.51 -8.59 11.14
N TYR A 244 -25.64 -7.41 10.54
CA TYR A 244 -24.73 -6.89 9.52
C TYR A 244 -24.55 -5.37 9.68
N SER A 245 -23.65 -4.75 8.94
CA SER A 245 -23.52 -3.29 8.96
C SER A 245 -24.44 -2.62 7.95
N PHE A 246 -24.42 -3.07 6.71
CA PHE A 246 -25.32 -2.60 5.66
C PHE A 246 -25.47 -3.62 4.52
N VAL A 247 -26.54 -3.46 3.75
CA VAL A 247 -26.79 -4.24 2.53
C VAL A 247 -26.77 -3.34 1.31
N ARG A 248 -26.14 -3.79 0.23
CA ARG A 248 -26.24 -3.19 -1.10
C ARG A 248 -27.21 -3.98 -1.94
N LEU A 249 -28.11 -3.25 -2.59
CA LEU A 249 -29.05 -3.76 -3.56
C LEU A 249 -28.69 -3.26 -4.94
N GLN A 250 -28.75 -4.13 -5.93
CA GLN A 250 -28.57 -3.79 -7.34
C GLN A 250 -29.67 -4.40 -8.17
N ALA A 251 -30.15 -3.66 -9.14
CA ALA A 251 -31.06 -4.16 -10.15
C ALA A 251 -30.63 -3.75 -11.55
N ARG A 252 -31.14 -4.45 -12.54
CA ARG A 252 -31.04 -4.09 -13.95
C ARG A 252 -32.25 -4.61 -14.74
N VAL A 253 -32.47 -4.07 -15.90
CA VAL A 253 -33.45 -4.65 -16.84
C VAL A 253 -33.04 -6.08 -17.16
N ASP A 254 -33.99 -6.99 -17.23
CA ASP A 254 -33.74 -8.42 -17.49
C ASP A 254 -33.49 -8.69 -18.97
N THR A 255 -32.52 -7.98 -19.54
CA THR A 255 -32.04 -8.17 -20.91
C THR A 255 -30.52 -8.31 -20.92
N THR A 256 -30.00 -9.01 -21.92
CA THR A 256 -28.56 -9.16 -22.13
C THR A 256 -27.92 -7.80 -22.37
N GLY A 257 -26.79 -7.52 -21.71
CA GLY A 257 -26.03 -6.28 -21.87
C GLY A 257 -26.53 -5.09 -21.04
N SER A 258 -27.67 -5.19 -20.33
CA SER A 258 -28.13 -4.11 -19.46
C SER A 258 -27.19 -3.87 -18.26
N SER A 259 -26.98 -2.62 -17.88
CA SER A 259 -26.15 -2.22 -16.75
C SER A 259 -26.87 -2.28 -15.42
N PHE A 260 -26.16 -2.64 -14.34
CA PHE A 260 -26.70 -2.55 -13.00
C PHE A 260 -26.77 -1.11 -12.49
N PHE A 261 -27.84 -0.78 -11.80
CA PHE A 261 -27.95 0.42 -10.98
C PHE A 261 -28.11 0.06 -9.51
N ASN A 262 -27.66 0.94 -8.63
CA ASN A 262 -27.77 0.76 -7.19
C ASN A 262 -29.14 1.23 -6.68
N ILE A 263 -29.63 0.53 -5.65
CA ILE A 263 -30.83 0.87 -4.90
C ILE A 263 -30.39 1.23 -3.48
N GLY A 264 -30.72 2.44 -3.02
CA GLY A 264 -30.29 2.90 -1.68
C GLY A 264 -28.87 3.45 -1.61
N GLY A 265 -28.29 3.89 -2.75
CA GLY A 265 -26.98 4.54 -2.77
C GLY A 265 -25.83 3.60 -2.42
N VAL A 266 -24.99 4.01 -1.45
CA VAL A 266 -23.81 3.24 -1.01
C VAL A 266 -24.16 1.99 -0.20
N GLY A 267 -25.37 1.93 0.37
CA GLY A 267 -25.87 0.79 1.15
C GLY A 267 -27.01 1.21 2.09
N VAL A 268 -27.82 0.25 2.48
CA VAL A 268 -28.92 0.42 3.44
C VAL A 268 -28.46 -0.14 4.78
N PRO A 269 -28.41 0.67 5.86
CA PRO A 269 -27.88 0.24 7.16
C PRO A 269 -28.75 -0.83 7.84
N TYR A 270 -28.13 -1.58 8.74
CA TYR A 270 -28.82 -2.50 9.64
C TYR A 270 -29.96 -1.81 10.40
N GLY A 271 -31.02 -2.53 10.66
CA GLY A 271 -32.25 -1.99 11.28
C GLY A 271 -33.24 -1.37 10.29
N THR A 272 -32.82 -1.19 9.02
CA THR A 272 -33.72 -0.81 7.92
C THR A 272 -33.86 -2.03 7.01
N TYR A 273 -35.04 -2.59 6.93
CA TYR A 273 -35.31 -3.84 6.21
C TYR A 273 -36.15 -3.62 4.94
N THR A 274 -36.22 -2.40 4.47
CA THR A 274 -36.95 -2.04 3.28
C THR A 274 -36.27 -0.90 2.52
N LYS A 275 -36.44 -0.88 1.21
CA LYS A 275 -35.95 0.21 0.36
C LYS A 275 -36.76 0.32 -0.92
N ASP A 276 -37.23 1.53 -1.19
CA ASP A 276 -37.94 1.88 -2.41
C ASP A 276 -36.97 2.27 -3.54
N LYS A 277 -37.36 1.92 -4.75
CA LYS A 277 -36.78 2.39 -6.00
C LYS A 277 -37.88 2.96 -6.88
N ASN A 278 -37.83 4.25 -7.12
CA ASN A 278 -38.70 4.98 -8.02
C ASN A 278 -38.09 5.13 -9.42
N GLY A 279 -38.88 5.54 -10.40
CA GLY A 279 -38.45 5.82 -11.76
C GLY A 279 -38.11 4.57 -12.56
N LEU A 280 -38.74 3.44 -12.26
CA LEU A 280 -38.68 2.23 -13.08
C LEU A 280 -39.66 2.35 -14.23
N VAL A 281 -39.35 1.68 -15.35
CA VAL A 281 -40.14 1.75 -16.57
C VAL A 281 -41.34 0.80 -16.46
N PRO A 282 -42.58 1.26 -16.63
CA PRO A 282 -43.77 0.42 -16.65
C PRO A 282 -43.66 -0.75 -17.64
N GLY A 283 -44.24 -1.89 -17.32
CA GLY A 283 -44.26 -3.09 -18.15
C GLY A 283 -42.88 -3.77 -18.33
N THR A 284 -41.83 -3.24 -17.74
CA THR A 284 -40.46 -3.73 -17.91
C THR A 284 -40.11 -4.78 -16.86
N SER A 285 -39.50 -5.88 -17.28
CA SER A 285 -38.97 -6.91 -16.39
C SER A 285 -37.55 -6.55 -15.92
N TYR A 286 -37.33 -6.75 -14.65
CA TYR A 286 -36.06 -6.48 -13.97
C TYR A 286 -35.60 -7.72 -13.22
N ARG A 287 -34.28 -7.79 -12.95
CA ARG A 287 -33.70 -8.70 -11.99
C ARG A 287 -32.85 -7.93 -10.97
N ALA A 288 -32.95 -8.36 -9.71
CA ALA A 288 -32.23 -7.72 -8.62
C ALA A 288 -31.48 -8.76 -7.78
N LYS A 289 -30.49 -8.27 -7.05
CA LYS A 289 -29.67 -9.05 -6.11
C LYS A 289 -29.21 -8.17 -4.98
N SER A 290 -28.83 -8.79 -3.86
CA SER A 290 -28.23 -8.09 -2.73
C SER A 290 -26.88 -8.68 -2.35
N ARG A 291 -26.10 -7.91 -1.63
CA ARG A 291 -24.90 -8.37 -0.95
C ARG A 291 -24.73 -7.64 0.35
N THR A 292 -24.39 -8.37 1.40
CA THR A 292 -24.25 -7.87 2.76
C THR A 292 -22.81 -7.50 3.07
N TRP A 293 -22.62 -6.41 3.81
CA TRP A 293 -21.36 -5.97 4.39
C TRP A 293 -21.47 -6.01 5.92
N CYS A 294 -20.52 -6.69 6.56
CA CYS A 294 -20.37 -6.73 8.00
C CYS A 294 -19.34 -5.71 8.52
N ASP A 295 -18.59 -5.11 7.62
CA ASP A 295 -17.70 -3.99 7.89
C ASP A 295 -18.43 -2.66 7.61
N PRO A 296 -18.61 -1.79 8.63
CA PRO A 296 -19.29 -0.50 8.44
C PRO A 296 -18.60 0.43 7.43
N ASN A 297 -17.30 0.25 7.22
CA ASN A 297 -16.53 1.03 6.25
C ASN A 297 -16.54 0.45 4.83
N GLY A 298 -17.26 -0.65 4.60
CA GLY A 298 -17.42 -1.24 3.27
C GLY A 298 -16.25 -2.08 2.78
N GLY A 299 -15.34 -2.46 3.65
CA GLY A 299 -14.12 -3.20 3.37
C GLY A 299 -14.33 -4.62 2.83
N ALA A 300 -13.41 -5.50 3.20
CA ALA A 300 -13.38 -6.88 2.73
C ALA A 300 -14.32 -7.81 3.50
N TYR A 301 -14.75 -7.42 4.70
CA TYR A 301 -15.67 -8.20 5.53
C TYR A 301 -17.11 -8.07 5.03
N LYS A 302 -17.45 -8.91 4.09
CA LYS A 302 -18.74 -8.96 3.39
C LYS A 302 -19.06 -10.37 2.95
N ALA A 303 -20.32 -10.61 2.61
CA ALA A 303 -20.76 -11.88 2.07
C ALA A 303 -19.88 -12.33 0.88
N PRO A 304 -19.55 -13.60 0.73
CA PRO A 304 -18.62 -14.10 -0.28
C PRO A 304 -19.12 -13.83 -1.70
N SER A 305 -20.42 -13.90 -1.91
CA SER A 305 -21.07 -13.69 -3.22
C SER A 305 -22.31 -12.82 -3.09
N TRP A 306 -22.80 -12.31 -4.21
CA TRP A 306 -24.14 -11.74 -4.29
C TRP A 306 -25.17 -12.86 -4.13
N THR A 307 -26.38 -12.52 -3.65
CA THR A 307 -27.51 -13.44 -3.65
C THR A 307 -27.84 -13.90 -5.08
N THR A 308 -28.59 -14.98 -5.21
CA THR A 308 -29.28 -15.32 -6.47
C THR A 308 -30.18 -14.17 -6.89
N PHE A 309 -30.46 -14.08 -8.18
CA PHE A 309 -31.37 -13.04 -8.68
C PHE A 309 -32.80 -13.32 -8.23
N ILE A 310 -33.48 -12.24 -7.83
CA ILE A 310 -34.94 -12.18 -7.80
C ILE A 310 -35.41 -11.43 -9.05
N TYR A 311 -36.53 -11.87 -9.61
CA TYR A 311 -37.09 -11.33 -10.84
C TYR A 311 -38.42 -10.67 -10.53
N PHE A 312 -38.70 -9.55 -11.17
CA PHE A 312 -39.98 -8.84 -11.05
C PHE A 312 -40.27 -8.07 -12.31
N THR A 313 -41.56 -7.91 -12.58
CA THR A 313 -42.03 -7.11 -13.71
C THR A 313 -42.85 -5.94 -13.16
N MET A 314 -42.53 -4.75 -13.62
CA MET A 314 -43.31 -3.57 -13.28
C MET A 314 -44.72 -3.71 -13.88
N PRO A 315 -45.77 -3.32 -13.15
CA PRO A 315 -47.09 -3.18 -13.76
C PRO A 315 -47.01 -2.33 -15.01
N GLY A 316 -47.73 -2.70 -16.03
CA GLY A 316 -47.91 -1.85 -17.21
C GLY A 316 -48.55 -0.53 -16.80
N SER A 317 -48.21 0.54 -17.49
CA SER A 317 -49.05 1.74 -17.43
C SER A 317 -50.46 1.32 -17.86
N VAL A 318 -51.47 1.71 -17.10
CA VAL A 318 -52.85 1.53 -17.52
C VAL A 318 -53.01 2.37 -18.80
N ARG A 319 -52.88 1.74 -19.95
CA ARG A 319 -53.24 2.38 -21.21
C ARG A 319 -54.73 2.26 -21.29
N LEU A 320 -55.41 3.35 -21.20
CA LEU A 320 -56.79 3.41 -21.66
C LEU A 320 -56.78 3.16 -23.16
N ASP A 321 -57.30 2.02 -23.59
CA ASP A 321 -57.39 1.70 -25.03
C ASP A 321 -58.21 2.76 -25.74
N GLY A 322 -57.61 3.48 -26.70
CA GLY A 322 -58.30 4.26 -27.70
C GLY A 322 -58.07 5.77 -27.67
N GLY A 323 -57.22 6.36 -26.81
CA GLY A 323 -56.92 7.79 -26.75
C GLY A 323 -55.43 8.12 -26.90
N VAL A 324 -55.10 9.36 -27.24
CA VAL A 324 -53.81 9.98 -27.11
C VAL A 324 -53.47 10.06 -25.61
N SER A 325 -52.21 10.02 -25.21
CA SER A 325 -51.80 9.91 -23.84
C SER A 325 -52.24 11.14 -23.00
N ILE A 326 -52.72 10.89 -21.79
CA ILE A 326 -52.83 11.91 -20.75
C ILE A 326 -51.58 11.83 -19.86
N ASP A 327 -51.00 12.98 -19.50
CA ASP A 327 -49.83 13.09 -18.65
C ASP A 327 -50.22 13.65 -17.27
N ASN A 328 -49.35 13.44 -16.29
CA ASN A 328 -49.46 13.99 -14.94
C ASN A 328 -50.79 13.67 -14.23
N LEU A 329 -51.39 12.48 -14.50
CA LEU A 329 -52.58 12.09 -13.76
C LEU A 329 -52.23 11.95 -12.26
N ASP A 330 -52.89 12.74 -11.45
CA ASP A 330 -52.75 12.74 -10.00
C ASP A 330 -54.13 12.79 -9.32
N VAL A 331 -54.25 12.14 -8.17
CA VAL A 331 -55.45 12.13 -7.34
C VAL A 331 -55.04 12.44 -5.92
N TYR A 332 -55.40 13.62 -5.44
CA TYR A 332 -54.93 14.09 -4.13
C TYR A 332 -56.03 14.88 -3.34
N PRO A 333 -56.05 14.75 -2.00
CA PRO A 333 -55.26 13.81 -1.21
C PRO A 333 -55.73 12.37 -1.39
N ASN A 334 -54.81 11.41 -1.40
CA ASN A 334 -55.11 9.98 -1.42
C ASN A 334 -54.33 9.27 -0.32
N PRO A 335 -54.97 8.75 0.77
CA PRO A 335 -56.40 8.72 0.97
C PRO A 335 -57.02 10.11 1.30
N SER A 336 -58.24 10.32 0.87
CA SER A 336 -59.03 11.52 1.21
C SER A 336 -60.06 11.19 2.32
N ARG A 337 -60.68 12.23 2.89
CA ARG A 337 -61.77 12.04 3.85
C ARG A 337 -63.14 12.04 3.18
N ASP A 338 -63.33 12.68 2.05
CA ASP A 338 -64.54 12.72 1.26
C ASP A 338 -64.35 13.48 -0.05
N ILE A 339 -63.47 14.47 -0.05
CA ILE A 339 -63.18 15.36 -1.16
C ILE A 339 -61.76 15.07 -1.64
N PHE A 340 -61.61 14.92 -2.95
CA PHE A 340 -60.30 14.77 -3.60
C PHE A 340 -60.30 15.51 -4.94
N ASN A 341 -59.12 15.84 -5.41
CA ASN A 341 -58.92 16.46 -6.71
C ASN A 341 -58.36 15.42 -7.67
N VAL A 342 -58.84 15.45 -8.90
CA VAL A 342 -58.27 14.74 -10.03
C VAL A 342 -57.65 15.75 -10.96
N SER A 343 -56.37 15.60 -11.25
CA SER A 343 -55.66 16.46 -12.19
C SER A 343 -54.93 15.62 -13.23
N PHE A 344 -54.89 16.11 -14.47
CA PHE A 344 -54.10 15.56 -15.56
C PHE A 344 -53.90 16.61 -16.67
N THR A 345 -52.99 16.32 -17.59
CA THR A 345 -52.76 17.15 -18.78
C THR A 345 -53.00 16.33 -20.04
N SER A 346 -53.67 16.90 -21.01
CA SER A 346 -53.83 16.37 -22.36
C SER A 346 -53.11 17.31 -23.35
N GLU A 347 -52.09 16.81 -24.04
CA GLU A 347 -51.35 17.60 -25.03
C GLU A 347 -52.14 17.77 -26.34
N ASP A 348 -52.90 16.76 -26.71
CA ASP A 348 -53.69 16.73 -27.91
C ASP A 348 -55.20 16.84 -27.60
N ALA A 349 -55.95 17.46 -28.52
CA ALA A 349 -57.41 17.53 -28.42
C ALA A 349 -58.03 16.14 -28.59
N GLN A 350 -58.73 15.68 -27.54
CA GLN A 350 -59.35 14.33 -27.55
C GLN A 350 -60.61 14.31 -26.67
N ASP A 351 -61.48 13.34 -26.96
CA ASP A 351 -62.66 13.10 -26.15
C ASP A 351 -62.24 12.20 -24.95
N LEU A 352 -62.47 12.69 -23.73
CA LEU A 352 -62.15 12.02 -22.50
C LEU A 352 -63.40 11.84 -21.62
N GLU A 353 -63.44 10.74 -20.87
CA GLU A 353 -64.46 10.50 -19.87
C GLU A 353 -63.77 10.25 -18.52
N VAL A 354 -64.10 11.07 -17.53
CA VAL A 354 -63.65 10.86 -16.15
C VAL A 354 -64.78 10.15 -15.39
N ARG A 355 -64.46 8.95 -14.87
CA ARG A 355 -65.39 8.18 -14.03
C ARG A 355 -64.76 7.88 -12.66
N VAL A 356 -65.61 7.92 -11.63
CA VAL A 356 -65.26 7.36 -10.32
C VAL A 356 -66.19 6.16 -10.07
N ILE A 357 -65.54 5.02 -9.78
CA ILE A 357 -66.26 3.74 -9.66
C ILE A 357 -65.95 3.17 -8.29
N ASN A 358 -66.98 2.66 -7.60
CA ASN A 358 -66.80 1.96 -6.33
C ASN A 358 -66.37 0.50 -6.53
N VAL A 359 -66.00 -0.19 -5.45
CA VAL A 359 -65.49 -1.59 -5.47
C VAL A 359 -66.44 -2.63 -6.07
N VAL A 360 -67.75 -2.33 -6.16
CA VAL A 360 -68.74 -3.21 -6.77
C VAL A 360 -69.01 -2.86 -8.25
N GLY A 361 -68.29 -1.89 -8.82
CA GLY A 361 -68.40 -1.48 -10.23
C GLY A 361 -69.49 -0.47 -10.48
N GLU A 362 -70.08 0.16 -9.50
CA GLU A 362 -71.08 1.23 -9.67
C GLU A 362 -70.38 2.55 -9.92
N VAL A 363 -70.81 3.28 -10.97
CA VAL A 363 -70.29 4.61 -11.30
C VAL A 363 -70.96 5.61 -10.41
N VAL A 364 -70.16 6.31 -9.58
CA VAL A 364 -70.63 7.33 -8.63
C VAL A 364 -70.43 8.77 -9.15
N TYR A 365 -69.55 8.94 -10.12
CA TYR A 365 -69.28 10.21 -10.80
C TYR A 365 -68.92 9.95 -12.25
N THR A 366 -69.41 10.80 -13.16
CA THR A 366 -69.05 10.78 -14.59
C THR A 366 -68.99 12.22 -15.12
N GLU A 367 -67.96 12.56 -15.88
CA GLU A 367 -67.85 13.80 -16.62
C GLU A 367 -67.22 13.48 -17.99
N ASN A 368 -67.89 13.96 -19.07
CA ASN A 368 -67.44 13.86 -20.43
C ASN A 368 -66.75 15.16 -20.85
N LEU A 369 -65.57 15.07 -21.39
CA LEU A 369 -64.73 16.15 -21.88
C LEU A 369 -64.56 16.00 -23.39
N GLU A 370 -65.30 16.79 -24.18
CA GLU A 370 -65.23 16.72 -25.64
C GLU A 370 -64.10 17.60 -26.17
N GLN A 371 -63.24 17.04 -27.07
CA GLN A 371 -62.11 17.75 -27.68
C GLN A 371 -61.23 18.48 -26.68
N PHE A 372 -61.03 17.87 -25.51
CA PHE A 372 -60.29 18.47 -24.41
C PHE A 372 -58.79 18.53 -24.69
N THR A 373 -58.16 19.67 -24.41
CA THR A 373 -56.71 19.86 -24.42
C THR A 373 -56.31 20.79 -23.27
N GLY A 374 -55.09 20.64 -22.73
CA GLY A 374 -54.57 21.41 -21.64
C GLY A 374 -54.69 20.71 -20.27
N GLU A 375 -54.66 21.48 -19.19
CA GLU A 375 -54.74 20.99 -17.82
C GLU A 375 -56.18 20.79 -17.38
N TYR A 376 -56.47 19.61 -16.83
CA TYR A 376 -57.70 19.30 -16.10
C TYR A 376 -57.42 19.31 -14.61
N ASN A 377 -58.26 19.97 -13.83
CA ASN A 377 -58.21 19.93 -12.38
C ASN A 377 -59.65 20.04 -11.85
N LYS A 378 -60.10 18.99 -11.20
CA LYS A 378 -61.48 18.89 -10.71
C LYS A 378 -61.53 18.39 -9.29
N GLU A 379 -62.20 19.14 -8.44
CA GLU A 379 -62.58 18.66 -7.10
C GLU A 379 -63.82 17.76 -7.21
N ILE A 380 -63.75 16.57 -6.66
CA ILE A 380 -64.82 15.59 -6.61
C ILE A 380 -65.21 15.34 -5.16
N ASP A 381 -66.48 15.56 -4.86
CA ASP A 381 -67.07 15.36 -3.53
C ASP A 381 -67.84 14.03 -3.46
N LEU A 382 -67.38 13.13 -2.62
CA LEU A 382 -67.99 11.85 -2.35
C LEU A 382 -68.64 11.77 -0.92
N VAL A 383 -68.93 12.90 -0.29
CA VAL A 383 -69.46 12.97 1.10
C VAL A 383 -70.76 12.15 1.27
N THR A 384 -71.56 12.05 0.22
CA THR A 384 -72.83 11.32 0.22
C THR A 384 -72.70 9.80 -0.05
N TYR A 385 -71.49 9.35 -0.41
CA TYR A 385 -71.21 7.96 -0.73
C TYR A 385 -70.57 7.23 0.47
N THR A 386 -70.62 5.89 0.45
CA THR A 386 -70.05 5.07 1.49
C THR A 386 -68.54 5.20 1.52
N LYS A 387 -67.95 5.22 2.74
CA LYS A 387 -66.50 5.17 2.88
C LYS A 387 -65.92 3.87 2.26
N GLY A 388 -64.90 4.01 1.42
CA GLY A 388 -64.34 2.83 0.75
C GLY A 388 -63.22 3.20 -0.22
N VAL A 389 -62.86 2.23 -1.06
CA VAL A 389 -61.94 2.38 -2.16
C VAL A 389 -62.76 2.69 -3.42
N TYR A 390 -62.30 3.69 -4.17
CA TYR A 390 -62.85 4.07 -5.43
C TYR A 390 -61.74 4.02 -6.49
N PHE A 391 -62.12 3.80 -7.71
CA PHE A 391 -61.21 3.68 -8.86
C PHE A 391 -61.55 4.74 -9.92
#